data_0a775c3fee8e3330a7544ecb55adc8b8
#
_entry.id   0a775c3fee8e3330a7544ecb55adc8b8
#
_cell.length_a   1.000
_cell.length_b   1.000
_cell.length_c   1.000
_cell.angle_alpha   90.00
_cell.angle_beta   90.00
_cell.angle_gamma   90.00
#
_symmetry.space_group_name_H-M   'P 1'
#
loop_
_entity.id
_entity.type
_entity.pdbx_description
1 polymer ?
#
loop_
_entity_poly.entity_id
_entity_poly.type
_entity_poly.pdbx_seq_one_letter_code
_entity_poly.pdbx_strand_id
1 'polypeptide(L)'
;PPEATVTDNSQYDVYYDGKETTTPELTVSGSVKAGYYANFDWKLPILVSGELSENSVIHVGVREGIEHGAIAEPASGVTLRAENFKADAADCVTNLGEDGKVYLVPCTHEMDDTGYTCKKCHTQFDARIGESAYYKTLTEAFNAVGDSTVTLLRDVTLTGNCSATDFKTLDLNGKTVSTKNKYIGVGGGNKPNTLTVKDSGTGGGTQALDVTFYVSSNGTLAVDNSYTGKISRVELQAGGTLERFGGEIGELVLSNAAYGSTSTGYGLKLWNGNTNACTIGKFTDNTTSKSLTVKDLLKTNHAKCELYGEKDGAWSIVDKSAKIVDLKGYTAYKVQFPEWFHQCA
;
A
#
# COMPACT_ATOMS: atom_id res chain seq x y z
N PRO A 1 17.81 -26.52 39.70
CA PRO A 1 18.62 -26.93 38.57
C PRO A 1 18.94 -25.70 37.73
N PRO A 2 20.17 -25.49 37.39
CA PRO A 2 20.58 -24.15 36.92
C PRO A 2 20.33 -23.99 35.48
N GLU A 3 19.73 -24.49 34.65
CA GLU A 3 19.48 -24.08 33.24
C GLU A 3 18.43 -25.00 32.63
N ALA A 4 17.18 -24.56 32.60
CA ALA A 4 16.22 -25.07 31.63
C ALA A 4 16.33 -24.22 30.35
N THR A 5 16.95 -24.78 29.33
CA THR A 5 16.88 -24.21 27.99
C THR A 5 15.76 -24.93 27.28
N VAL A 6 14.66 -24.23 27.03
CA VAL A 6 13.60 -24.68 26.15
C VAL A 6 13.81 -23.93 24.84
N THR A 7 14.36 -24.58 23.82
CA THR A 7 14.67 -23.99 22.53
C THR A 7 14.21 -24.90 21.39
N ASP A 8 13.88 -24.29 20.26
CA ASP A 8 13.67 -24.91 18.94
C ASP A 8 12.31 -25.59 18.69
N ASN A 9 11.23 -25.10 19.28
CA ASN A 9 9.91 -25.39 18.74
C ASN A 9 9.54 -24.38 17.64
N SER A 10 8.98 -24.87 16.57
CA SER A 10 8.64 -24.06 15.37
C SER A 10 7.55 -23.01 15.58
N GLN A 11 6.93 -22.95 16.75
CA GLN A 11 5.93 -21.95 17.11
C GLN A 11 6.17 -21.33 18.49
N TYR A 12 6.16 -22.09 19.60
CA TYR A 12 6.37 -21.57 20.96
C TYR A 12 6.94 -22.63 21.87
N ASP A 13 7.86 -22.24 22.76
CA ASP A 13 8.44 -23.16 23.75
C ASP A 13 7.49 -23.44 24.93
N VAL A 14 6.59 -22.47 25.21
CA VAL A 14 5.52 -22.62 26.20
C VAL A 14 4.24 -22.05 25.64
N TYR A 15 3.23 -22.87 25.46
CA TYR A 15 1.90 -22.48 24.99
C TYR A 15 0.87 -22.64 26.09
N TYR A 16 0.11 -21.58 26.38
CA TYR A 16 -0.99 -21.58 27.33
C TYR A 16 -2.29 -21.16 26.64
N ASP A 17 -3.30 -22.01 26.63
CA ASP A 17 -4.54 -21.81 25.85
C ASP A 17 -5.72 -21.24 26.70
N GLY A 18 -5.51 -20.95 27.97
CA GLY A 18 -6.43 -20.16 28.80
C GLY A 18 -7.82 -20.77 29.08
N LYS A 19 -8.05 -22.05 28.82
CA LYS A 19 -9.37 -22.69 29.01
C LYS A 19 -9.62 -23.28 30.40
N GLU A 20 -8.62 -23.28 31.24
CA GLU A 20 -8.75 -23.87 32.57
C GLU A 20 -9.02 -22.80 33.64
N THR A 21 -9.87 -23.18 34.62
CA THR A 21 -10.27 -22.33 35.75
C THR A 21 -9.23 -22.22 36.85
N THR A 22 -8.09 -22.86 36.68
CA THR A 22 -6.96 -22.81 37.61
C THR A 22 -5.86 -21.95 36.99
N THR A 23 -5.37 -21.01 37.80
CA THR A 23 -4.27 -20.10 37.45
C THR A 23 -2.98 -20.90 37.23
N PRO A 24 -2.49 -21.12 36.01
CA PRO A 24 -1.16 -21.70 35.85
C PRO A 24 -0.13 -20.64 36.18
N GLU A 25 0.78 -20.99 37.01
CA GLU A 25 1.93 -20.17 37.37
C GLU A 25 3.14 -20.62 36.56
N LEU A 26 3.61 -19.78 35.68
CA LEU A 26 4.91 -19.97 35.03
C LEU A 26 5.96 -19.27 35.88
N THR A 27 6.77 -20.07 36.60
CA THR A 27 7.84 -19.56 37.45
C THR A 27 9.17 -19.69 36.73
N VAL A 28 9.91 -18.60 36.60
CA VAL A 28 11.23 -18.56 35.93
C VAL A 28 12.28 -17.92 36.81
N SER A 29 13.52 -18.38 36.70
CA SER A 29 14.69 -17.77 37.32
C SER A 29 15.99 -18.17 36.63
N GLY A 30 17.06 -17.39 36.81
CA GLY A 30 18.37 -17.69 36.24
C GLY A 30 18.46 -17.37 34.74
N SER A 31 19.10 -18.23 33.96
CA SER A 31 19.28 -18.02 32.50
C SER A 31 18.13 -18.69 31.76
N VAL A 32 17.29 -17.87 31.13
CA VAL A 32 16.11 -18.33 30.39
C VAL A 32 16.15 -17.82 28.96
N LYS A 33 15.99 -18.72 27.99
CA LYS A 33 15.68 -18.42 26.61
C LYS A 33 14.42 -19.20 26.25
N ALA A 34 13.28 -18.53 26.24
CA ALA A 34 12.01 -19.17 25.99
C ALA A 34 11.07 -18.30 25.17
N GLY A 35 10.34 -18.91 24.26
CA GLY A 35 9.16 -18.34 23.63
C GLY A 35 7.93 -18.59 24.49
N TYR A 36 7.26 -17.56 24.91
CA TYR A 36 6.01 -17.64 25.67
C TYR A 36 4.88 -17.02 24.85
N TYR A 37 3.85 -17.80 24.60
CA TYR A 37 2.63 -17.31 23.98
C TYR A 37 1.48 -17.39 24.98
N ALA A 38 0.96 -16.24 25.37
CA ALA A 38 -0.26 -16.16 26.16
C ALA A 38 -1.46 -15.90 25.25
N ASN A 39 -2.41 -16.83 25.22
CA ASN A 39 -3.71 -16.59 24.60
C ASN A 39 -4.56 -15.81 25.61
N PHE A 40 -4.63 -14.48 25.42
CA PHE A 40 -5.17 -13.57 26.40
C PHE A 40 -6.70 -13.48 26.43
N ASP A 41 -7.36 -14.52 26.88
CA ASP A 41 -8.59 -14.31 27.65
C ASP A 41 -8.28 -14.12 29.15
N TRP A 42 -7.00 -14.21 29.58
CA TRP A 42 -6.56 -14.22 30.99
C TRP A 42 -5.35 -13.30 31.22
N LYS A 43 -5.42 -12.53 32.30
CA LYS A 43 -4.43 -11.54 32.74
C LYS A 43 -3.39 -12.17 33.70
N LEU A 44 -2.70 -13.22 33.29
CA LEU A 44 -1.73 -13.88 34.17
C LEU A 44 -0.30 -13.53 33.75
N PRO A 45 0.40 -12.73 34.54
CA PRO A 45 1.81 -12.46 34.31
C PRO A 45 2.67 -13.67 34.61
N ILE A 46 3.83 -13.74 33.98
CA ILE A 46 4.90 -14.69 34.36
C ILE A 46 5.43 -14.28 35.71
N LEU A 47 5.42 -15.19 36.70
CA LEU A 47 6.05 -14.96 37.99
C LEU A 47 7.56 -15.23 37.89
N VAL A 48 8.34 -14.20 38.11
CA VAL A 48 9.81 -14.30 38.13
C VAL A 48 10.24 -14.50 39.59
N SER A 49 10.64 -15.72 39.92
CA SER A 49 10.93 -16.14 41.31
C SER A 49 12.37 -15.88 41.75
N GLY A 50 13.24 -15.47 40.84
CA GLY A 50 14.65 -15.15 41.12
C GLY A 50 15.22 -14.24 40.03
N GLU A 51 16.40 -13.68 40.29
CA GLU A 51 17.06 -12.80 39.34
C GLU A 51 17.27 -13.49 38.00
N LEU A 52 16.89 -12.78 36.91
CA LEU A 52 17.21 -13.20 35.56
C LEU A 52 18.61 -12.72 35.16
N SER A 53 19.37 -13.57 34.48
CA SER A 53 20.66 -13.16 33.95
C SER A 53 20.51 -12.07 32.89
N GLU A 54 21.56 -11.27 32.66
CA GLU A 54 21.56 -10.22 31.62
C GLU A 54 21.31 -10.74 30.21
N ASN A 55 21.63 -12.02 29.97
CA ASN A 55 21.44 -12.69 28.70
C ASN A 55 20.11 -13.42 28.56
N SER A 56 19.27 -13.37 29.59
CA SER A 56 17.92 -13.98 29.52
C SER A 56 17.04 -13.20 28.58
N VAL A 57 16.38 -13.90 27.65
CA VAL A 57 15.40 -13.35 26.72
C VAL A 57 14.15 -14.22 26.73
N ILE A 58 13.04 -13.64 27.17
CA ILE A 58 11.73 -14.27 27.17
C ILE A 58 10.90 -13.60 26.10
N HIS A 59 10.60 -14.32 25.02
CA HIS A 59 9.72 -13.86 23.96
C HIS A 59 8.27 -13.97 24.40
N VAL A 60 7.52 -12.88 24.29
CA VAL A 60 6.11 -12.82 24.68
C VAL A 60 5.28 -12.56 23.44
N GLY A 61 4.52 -13.57 23.02
CA GLY A 61 3.51 -13.46 22.00
C GLY A 61 2.15 -13.13 22.62
N VAL A 62 1.38 -12.24 21.99
CA VAL A 62 0.04 -11.86 22.45
C VAL A 62 -0.94 -11.86 21.29
N ARG A 63 -2.20 -12.17 21.57
CA ARG A 63 -3.26 -12.13 20.58
C ARG A 63 -3.62 -10.69 20.24
N GLU A 64 -3.77 -10.39 18.95
CA GLU A 64 -4.17 -9.06 18.47
C GLU A 64 -5.51 -8.61 19.07
N GLY A 65 -5.60 -7.32 19.41
CA GLY A 65 -6.85 -6.65 19.78
C GLY A 65 -7.23 -6.74 21.26
N ILE A 66 -6.36 -7.23 22.14
CA ILE A 66 -6.63 -7.31 23.58
C ILE A 66 -5.77 -6.30 24.34
N GLU A 67 -6.39 -5.53 25.25
CA GLU A 67 -5.65 -4.73 26.22
C GLU A 67 -4.78 -5.62 27.09
N HIS A 68 -3.48 -5.36 27.10
CA HIS A 68 -2.50 -6.18 27.81
C HIS A 68 -2.30 -5.66 29.23
N GLY A 69 -2.49 -6.53 30.20
CA GLY A 69 -2.03 -6.34 31.58
C GLY A 69 -0.51 -6.52 31.69
N ALA A 70 -0.03 -6.66 32.91
CA ALA A 70 1.36 -7.04 33.15
C ALA A 70 1.65 -8.40 32.51
N ILE A 71 2.76 -8.52 31.79
CA ILE A 71 3.24 -9.78 31.19
C ILE A 71 4.19 -10.53 32.12
N ALA A 72 4.82 -9.82 33.05
CA ALA A 72 5.65 -10.43 34.10
C ALA A 72 5.55 -9.64 35.39
N GLU A 73 5.61 -10.38 36.54
CA GLU A 73 5.68 -9.77 37.85
C GLU A 73 6.81 -10.41 38.68
N PRO A 74 7.48 -9.65 39.56
CA PRO A 74 8.53 -10.16 40.41
C PRO A 74 7.98 -10.83 41.65
N ALA A 75 8.62 -11.92 42.09
CA ALA A 75 8.49 -12.37 43.44
C ALA A 75 9.15 -11.39 44.45
N SER A 76 8.86 -11.54 45.71
CA SER A 76 9.44 -10.67 46.75
C SER A 76 10.96 -10.67 46.70
N GLY A 77 11.54 -9.47 46.60
CA GLY A 77 13.00 -9.28 46.54
C GLY A 77 13.64 -9.45 45.15
N VAL A 78 12.86 -9.71 44.12
CA VAL A 78 13.34 -9.82 42.74
C VAL A 78 13.14 -8.50 42.02
N THR A 79 14.12 -8.10 41.18
CA THR A 79 14.05 -6.91 40.33
C THR A 79 13.97 -7.34 38.86
N LEU A 80 12.93 -6.87 38.15
CA LEU A 80 12.77 -7.12 36.70
C LEU A 80 13.46 -6.05 35.87
N ARG A 81 13.84 -6.45 34.66
CA ARG A 81 14.35 -5.57 33.60
C ARG A 81 13.53 -5.81 32.35
N ALA A 82 13.04 -4.74 31.72
CA ALA A 82 12.24 -4.86 30.49
C ALA A 82 13.01 -5.56 29.36
N GLU A 83 14.33 -5.41 29.30
CA GLU A 83 15.20 -6.00 28.29
C GLU A 83 15.25 -7.53 28.32
N ASN A 84 14.88 -8.15 29.45
CA ASN A 84 14.74 -9.60 29.53
C ASN A 84 13.46 -10.12 28.84
N PHE A 85 12.59 -9.23 28.38
CA PHE A 85 11.34 -9.60 27.71
C PHE A 85 11.30 -8.95 26.34
N LYS A 86 10.93 -9.73 25.34
CA LYS A 86 10.82 -9.27 23.97
C LYS A 86 9.40 -9.50 23.46
N ALA A 87 8.76 -8.43 23.00
CA ALA A 87 7.46 -8.54 22.35
C ALA A 87 7.60 -9.21 20.96
N ASP A 88 6.84 -10.28 20.74
CA ASP A 88 6.66 -10.87 19.41
C ASP A 88 5.44 -10.26 18.69
N ALA A 89 4.60 -9.52 19.43
CA ALA A 89 3.54 -8.74 18.85
C ALA A 89 4.13 -7.56 18.08
N ALA A 90 3.80 -7.47 16.82
CA ALA A 90 4.15 -6.32 16.01
C ALA A 90 3.56 -5.04 16.64
N ASP A 91 4.30 -3.94 16.54
CA ASP A 91 3.93 -2.62 17.06
C ASP A 91 3.87 -2.51 18.60
N CYS A 92 4.40 -3.49 19.32
CA CYS A 92 4.51 -3.46 20.75
C CYS A 92 5.98 -3.50 21.22
N VAL A 93 6.22 -2.94 22.39
CA VAL A 93 7.49 -3.04 23.12
C VAL A 93 7.22 -3.37 24.57
N THR A 94 8.22 -3.90 25.25
CA THR A 94 8.15 -4.14 26.70
C THR A 94 8.55 -2.89 27.47
N ASN A 95 7.86 -2.60 28.56
CA ASN A 95 8.15 -1.48 29.45
C ASN A 95 8.06 -1.92 30.92
N LEU A 96 9.00 -1.45 31.75
CA LEU A 96 8.96 -1.65 33.19
C LEU A 96 8.06 -0.57 33.83
N GLY A 97 7.01 -0.99 34.49
CA GLY A 97 6.10 -0.10 35.24
C GLY A 97 6.72 0.36 36.57
N GLU A 98 6.15 1.42 37.15
CA GLU A 98 6.54 1.92 38.47
C GLU A 98 6.28 0.93 39.60
N ASP A 99 5.39 -0.03 39.37
CA ASP A 99 5.06 -1.14 40.28
C ASP A 99 6.05 -2.31 40.18
N GLY A 100 7.10 -2.18 39.36
CA GLY A 100 8.12 -3.21 39.16
C GLY A 100 7.72 -4.35 38.23
N LYS A 101 6.54 -4.29 37.62
CA LYS A 101 6.04 -5.28 36.64
C LYS A 101 6.42 -4.89 35.23
N VAL A 102 6.53 -5.88 34.34
CA VAL A 102 6.76 -5.64 32.93
C VAL A 102 5.44 -5.68 32.17
N TYR A 103 5.24 -4.68 31.34
CA TYR A 103 4.05 -4.49 30.52
C TYR A 103 4.39 -4.57 29.03
N LEU A 104 3.43 -5.01 28.25
CA LEU A 104 3.45 -4.84 26.82
C LEU A 104 2.70 -3.53 26.48
N VAL A 105 3.38 -2.62 25.82
CA VAL A 105 2.81 -1.31 25.48
C VAL A 105 2.92 -1.06 23.98
N PRO A 106 1.98 -0.28 23.41
CA PRO A 106 2.11 0.14 22.01
C PRO A 106 3.45 0.86 21.78
N CYS A 107 4.10 0.55 20.68
CA CYS A 107 5.35 1.20 20.30
C CYS A 107 5.09 2.61 19.78
N THR A 108 5.71 3.60 20.39
CA THR A 108 5.84 4.94 19.78
C THR A 108 6.97 4.88 18.77
N HIS A 109 6.65 4.57 17.51
CA HIS A 109 7.63 4.29 16.49
C HIS A 109 8.65 5.41 16.32
N GLU A 110 9.93 5.04 16.35
CA GLU A 110 11.07 5.88 16.04
C GLU A 110 11.84 5.20 14.90
N MET A 111 11.87 5.82 13.73
CA MET A 111 12.51 5.22 12.56
C MET A 111 14.04 5.24 12.70
N ASP A 112 14.64 4.17 12.18
CA ASP A 112 16.09 4.08 11.99
C ASP A 112 16.55 4.92 10.77
N ASP A 113 17.83 4.82 10.45
CA ASP A 113 18.42 5.57 9.34
C ASP A 113 17.87 5.14 7.96
N THR A 114 17.19 4.00 7.87
CA THR A 114 16.49 3.57 6.64
C THR A 114 15.19 4.35 6.42
N GLY A 115 14.61 4.91 7.49
CA GLY A 115 13.37 5.68 7.48
C GLY A 115 12.11 4.83 7.40
N TYR A 116 12.21 3.50 7.41
CA TYR A 116 11.06 2.59 7.33
C TYR A 116 11.09 1.45 8.36
N THR A 117 12.13 1.30 9.16
CA THR A 117 12.22 0.31 10.23
C THR A 117 12.22 1.00 11.58
N CYS A 118 11.38 0.55 12.50
CA CYS A 118 11.38 1.08 13.86
C CYS A 118 12.59 0.58 14.65
N LYS A 119 13.34 1.49 15.28
CA LYS A 119 14.49 1.16 16.14
C LYS A 119 14.11 0.32 17.35
N LYS A 120 12.87 0.49 17.86
CA LYS A 120 12.40 -0.12 19.11
C LYS A 120 11.78 -1.51 18.89
N CYS A 121 10.78 -1.61 18.01
CA CYS A 121 10.06 -2.86 17.77
C CYS A 121 10.54 -3.60 16.51
N HIS A 122 11.48 -3.04 15.74
CA HIS A 122 12.03 -3.58 14.49
C HIS A 122 10.99 -3.87 13.40
N THR A 123 9.76 -3.39 13.58
CA THR A 123 8.72 -3.50 12.55
C THR A 123 9.09 -2.64 11.35
N GLN A 124 8.90 -3.18 10.15
CA GLN A 124 9.05 -2.46 8.89
C GLN A 124 7.70 -1.97 8.38
N PHE A 125 7.70 -0.75 7.84
CA PHE A 125 6.51 -0.10 7.33
C PHE A 125 6.64 0.22 5.84
N ASP A 126 5.57 -0.01 5.09
CA ASP A 126 5.49 0.34 3.68
C ASP A 126 5.17 1.83 3.49
N ALA A 127 4.32 2.37 4.35
CA ALA A 127 3.77 3.71 4.19
C ALA A 127 3.47 4.42 5.50
N ARG A 128 3.28 5.74 5.41
CA ARG A 128 2.75 6.56 6.51
C ARG A 128 1.65 7.50 6.03
N ILE A 129 0.79 7.91 6.96
CA ILE A 129 -0.17 9.01 6.80
C ILE A 129 0.18 10.08 7.84
N GLY A 130 0.40 11.31 7.38
CA GLY A 130 0.93 12.37 8.24
C GLY A 130 2.33 12.05 8.77
N GLU A 131 2.63 12.48 10.01
CA GLU A 131 3.97 12.35 10.59
C GLU A 131 4.14 11.11 11.50
N SER A 132 3.03 10.52 11.97
CA SER A 132 3.08 9.52 13.04
C SER A 132 2.29 8.25 12.80
N ALA A 133 1.42 8.19 11.82
CA ALA A 133 0.62 7.00 11.53
C ALA A 133 1.36 6.13 10.50
N TYR A 134 1.98 5.07 10.96
CA TYR A 134 2.74 4.12 10.14
C TYR A 134 1.93 2.87 9.84
N TYR A 135 2.08 2.32 8.63
CA TYR A 135 1.34 1.16 8.14
C TYR A 135 2.30 0.11 7.59
N LYS A 136 2.13 -1.14 8.03
CA LYS A 136 2.97 -2.26 7.61
C LYS A 136 2.80 -2.59 6.14
N THR A 137 1.61 -2.34 5.61
CA THR A 137 1.29 -2.59 4.21
C THR A 137 0.61 -1.39 3.57
N LEU A 138 0.82 -1.22 2.27
CA LEU A 138 0.11 -0.21 1.48
C LEU A 138 -1.42 -0.42 1.53
N THR A 139 -1.86 -1.68 1.63
CA THR A 139 -3.29 -2.02 1.77
C THR A 139 -3.89 -1.46 3.05
N GLU A 140 -3.21 -1.60 4.20
CA GLU A 140 -3.65 -1.01 5.47
C GLU A 140 -3.75 0.51 5.38
N ALA A 141 -2.73 1.16 4.77
CA ALA A 141 -2.75 2.62 4.59
C ALA A 141 -3.94 3.08 3.71
N PHE A 142 -4.29 2.36 2.66
CA PHE A 142 -5.44 2.68 1.83
C PHE A 142 -6.78 2.43 2.52
N ASN A 143 -6.85 1.48 3.45
CA ASN A 143 -8.04 1.20 4.24
C ASN A 143 -8.24 2.17 5.40
N ALA A 144 -7.25 3.00 5.73
CA ALA A 144 -7.41 4.03 6.75
C ALA A 144 -8.52 5.01 6.35
N VAL A 145 -9.42 5.29 7.29
CA VAL A 145 -10.63 6.10 7.06
C VAL A 145 -10.27 7.55 6.72
N GLY A 146 -11.01 8.13 5.78
CA GLY A 146 -10.96 9.53 5.39
C GLY A 146 -9.94 9.87 4.32
N ASP A 147 -10.01 11.13 3.88
CA ASP A 147 -9.14 11.69 2.86
C ASP A 147 -7.73 11.85 3.42
N SER A 148 -6.72 11.32 2.72
CA SER A 148 -5.36 11.32 3.24
C SER A 148 -4.30 11.19 2.15
N THR A 149 -3.10 11.66 2.48
CA THR A 149 -1.89 11.38 1.69
C THR A 149 -1.16 10.18 2.31
N VAL A 150 -1.05 9.12 1.53
CA VAL A 150 -0.27 7.92 1.84
C VAL A 150 1.11 8.11 1.22
N THR A 151 2.12 8.31 2.04
CA THR A 151 3.52 8.51 1.61
C THR A 151 4.28 7.20 1.73
N LEU A 152 4.89 6.73 0.65
CA LEU A 152 5.72 5.53 0.68
C LEU A 152 7.03 5.78 1.45
N LEU A 153 7.43 4.78 2.23
CA LEU A 153 8.68 4.79 2.99
C LEU A 153 9.75 3.91 2.33
N ARG A 154 9.34 2.91 1.55
CA ARG A 154 10.21 1.99 0.79
C ARG A 154 9.53 1.55 -0.50
N ASP A 155 10.27 0.83 -1.34
CA ASP A 155 9.69 0.14 -2.49
C ASP A 155 8.72 -0.95 -2.03
N VAL A 156 7.55 -1.01 -2.67
CA VAL A 156 6.45 -1.90 -2.28
C VAL A 156 6.15 -2.89 -3.40
N THR A 157 6.03 -4.16 -3.03
CA THR A 157 5.44 -5.18 -3.91
C THR A 157 4.16 -5.69 -3.29
N LEU A 158 3.03 -5.55 -3.99
CA LEU A 158 1.74 -6.01 -3.49
C LEU A 158 1.68 -7.54 -3.42
N THR A 159 1.20 -8.05 -2.30
CA THR A 159 0.89 -9.47 -2.10
C THR A 159 -0.57 -9.80 -2.39
N GLY A 160 -1.45 -8.80 -2.37
CA GLY A 160 -2.88 -8.87 -2.67
C GLY A 160 -3.35 -7.66 -3.47
N ASN A 161 -4.60 -7.70 -3.95
CA ASN A 161 -5.23 -6.51 -4.50
C ASN A 161 -5.49 -5.52 -3.36
N CYS A 162 -5.34 -4.23 -3.65
CA CYS A 162 -5.76 -3.18 -2.72
C CYS A 162 -6.64 -2.16 -3.45
N SER A 163 -7.39 -1.38 -2.70
CA SER A 163 -8.30 -0.38 -3.27
C SER A 163 -8.28 0.89 -2.44
N ALA A 164 -8.24 2.02 -3.11
CA ALA A 164 -8.48 3.30 -2.49
C ALA A 164 -9.99 3.47 -2.30
N THR A 165 -10.46 3.55 -1.05
CA THR A 165 -11.90 3.61 -0.71
C THR A 165 -12.43 5.03 -0.56
N ASP A 166 -11.53 5.99 -0.30
CA ASP A 166 -11.83 7.42 -0.12
C ASP A 166 -10.98 8.26 -1.07
N PHE A 167 -11.01 9.59 -0.94
CA PHE A 167 -10.08 10.46 -1.68
C PHE A 167 -8.67 10.28 -1.11
N LYS A 168 -7.83 9.55 -1.82
CA LYS A 168 -6.45 9.26 -1.42
C LYS A 168 -5.45 9.93 -2.36
N THR A 169 -4.34 10.36 -1.79
CA THR A 169 -3.14 10.69 -2.55
C THR A 169 -2.07 9.65 -2.25
N LEU A 170 -1.58 8.96 -3.26
CA LEU A 170 -0.39 8.11 -3.17
C LEU A 170 0.82 8.96 -3.54
N ASP A 171 1.62 9.30 -2.55
CA ASP A 171 2.91 9.96 -2.75
C ASP A 171 4.01 8.91 -2.80
N LEU A 172 4.61 8.77 -3.98
CA LEU A 172 5.67 7.79 -4.20
C LEU A 172 6.94 8.13 -3.40
N ASN A 173 7.19 9.40 -3.09
CA ASN A 173 8.35 9.84 -2.32
C ASN A 173 9.67 9.22 -2.84
N GLY A 174 9.83 9.16 -4.16
CA GLY A 174 10.99 8.56 -4.83
C GLY A 174 11.04 7.03 -4.79
N LYS A 175 9.97 6.36 -4.37
CA LYS A 175 9.87 4.90 -4.28
C LYS A 175 9.05 4.32 -5.42
N THR A 176 9.08 3.01 -5.54
CA THR A 176 8.36 2.27 -6.58
C THR A 176 7.27 1.38 -5.98
N VAL A 177 6.25 1.12 -6.80
CA VAL A 177 5.23 0.11 -6.50
C VAL A 177 5.21 -0.91 -7.62
N SER A 178 5.21 -2.20 -7.27
CA SER A 178 4.96 -3.31 -8.18
C SER A 178 3.70 -4.06 -7.77
N THR A 179 2.78 -4.25 -8.70
CA THR A 179 1.57 -5.02 -8.45
C THR A 179 1.71 -6.48 -8.90
N LYS A 180 2.71 -6.80 -9.71
CA LYS A 180 2.83 -8.12 -10.37
C LYS A 180 1.50 -8.52 -11.03
N ASN A 181 0.85 -9.56 -10.52
CA ASN A 181 -0.46 -10.01 -11.01
C ASN A 181 -1.64 -9.48 -10.19
N LYS A 182 -1.41 -8.41 -9.42
CA LYS A 182 -2.40 -7.72 -8.59
C LYS A 182 -2.75 -6.36 -9.20
N TYR A 183 -3.63 -5.63 -8.55
CA TYR A 183 -4.00 -4.29 -8.99
C TYR A 183 -4.26 -3.35 -7.81
N ILE A 184 -4.19 -2.06 -8.08
CA ILE A 184 -4.71 -0.99 -7.22
C ILE A 184 -6.05 -0.56 -7.79
N GLY A 185 -7.13 -0.82 -7.06
CA GLY A 185 -8.49 -0.45 -7.44
C GLY A 185 -8.80 1.01 -7.08
N VAL A 186 -9.54 1.68 -7.97
CA VAL A 186 -10.06 3.05 -7.75
C VAL A 186 -11.53 3.04 -8.17
N GLY A 187 -12.43 3.44 -7.29
CA GLY A 187 -13.87 3.39 -7.58
C GLY A 187 -14.52 2.07 -7.20
N GLY A 188 -15.65 1.78 -7.83
CA GLY A 188 -16.42 0.56 -7.60
C GLY A 188 -17.44 0.65 -6.45
N GLY A 189 -17.47 1.76 -5.72
CA GLY A 189 -18.48 2.07 -4.72
C GLY A 189 -19.62 2.92 -5.27
N ASN A 190 -20.62 3.17 -4.41
CA ASN A 190 -21.76 4.05 -4.75
C ASN A 190 -21.39 5.56 -4.69
N LYS A 191 -20.24 5.90 -4.13
CA LYS A 191 -19.76 7.28 -4.04
C LYS A 191 -18.55 7.47 -4.96
N PRO A 192 -18.41 8.67 -5.57
CA PRO A 192 -17.19 9.02 -6.26
C PRO A 192 -15.99 8.97 -5.33
N ASN A 193 -14.87 8.46 -5.82
CA ASN A 193 -13.59 8.57 -5.15
C ASN A 193 -12.47 8.90 -6.14
N THR A 194 -11.38 9.43 -5.63
CA THR A 194 -10.20 9.77 -6.44
C THR A 194 -8.94 9.24 -5.78
N LEU A 195 -8.14 8.55 -6.56
CA LEU A 195 -6.75 8.28 -6.22
C LEU A 195 -5.86 9.23 -7.03
N THR A 196 -5.15 10.11 -6.34
CA THR A 196 -4.12 10.95 -6.94
C THR A 196 -2.75 10.30 -6.76
N VAL A 197 -2.02 10.06 -7.83
CA VAL A 197 -0.63 9.60 -7.77
C VAL A 197 0.29 10.78 -8.01
N LYS A 198 1.21 11.03 -7.09
CA LYS A 198 2.26 12.04 -7.19
C LYS A 198 3.61 11.51 -6.73
N ASP A 199 4.66 12.25 -6.99
CA ASP A 199 5.99 11.96 -6.46
C ASP A 199 6.63 13.23 -5.89
N SER A 200 6.81 13.26 -4.56
CA SER A 200 7.51 14.35 -3.86
C SER A 200 9.01 14.04 -3.65
N GLY A 201 9.47 12.88 -4.08
CA GLY A 201 10.85 12.45 -3.91
C GLY A 201 11.85 13.23 -4.76
N THR A 202 13.10 13.23 -4.35
CA THR A 202 14.18 13.98 -5.00
C THR A 202 14.60 13.43 -6.38
N GLY A 203 14.03 12.29 -6.81
CA GLY A 203 14.34 11.63 -8.09
C GLY A 203 13.57 12.14 -9.31
N GLY A 204 12.67 13.11 -9.14
CA GLY A 204 11.92 13.76 -10.24
C GLY A 204 10.79 12.93 -10.83
N GLY A 205 10.31 11.88 -10.15
CA GLY A 205 9.11 11.13 -10.52
C GLY A 205 9.15 10.47 -11.90
N THR A 206 10.34 10.02 -12.34
CA THR A 206 10.54 9.42 -13.67
C THR A 206 10.68 7.90 -13.67
N GLN A 207 10.74 7.28 -12.47
CA GLN A 207 10.86 5.84 -12.33
C GLN A 207 9.63 5.12 -12.93
N ALA A 208 9.88 3.97 -13.57
CA ALA A 208 8.79 3.16 -14.08
C ALA A 208 8.08 2.42 -12.92
N LEU A 209 6.74 2.46 -12.91
CA LEU A 209 5.92 1.69 -12.01
C LEU A 209 5.38 0.44 -12.71
N ASP A 210 5.71 -0.74 -12.18
CA ASP A 210 5.12 -2.01 -12.60
C ASP A 210 3.74 -2.19 -11.96
N VAL A 211 2.84 -1.25 -12.23
CA VAL A 211 1.52 -1.15 -11.60
C VAL A 211 0.42 -1.37 -12.63
N THR A 212 -0.58 -2.14 -12.23
CA THR A 212 -1.91 -2.16 -12.85
C THR A 212 -2.87 -1.37 -11.98
N PHE A 213 -3.39 -0.26 -12.51
CA PHE A 213 -4.53 0.44 -11.92
C PHE A 213 -5.83 -0.07 -12.55
N TYR A 214 -6.81 -0.39 -11.71
CA TYR A 214 -8.15 -0.80 -12.13
C TYR A 214 -9.15 0.28 -11.73
N VAL A 215 -9.58 1.08 -12.72
CA VAL A 215 -10.44 2.24 -12.47
C VAL A 215 -11.87 1.90 -12.82
N SER A 216 -12.69 1.71 -11.81
CA SER A 216 -14.11 1.35 -11.93
C SER A 216 -14.99 2.58 -12.10
N SER A 217 -16.30 2.36 -12.31
CA SER A 217 -17.32 3.42 -12.30
C SER A 217 -17.21 4.25 -11.00
N ASN A 218 -17.42 5.54 -11.12
CA ASN A 218 -17.29 6.52 -10.03
C ASN A 218 -15.85 6.69 -9.47
N GLY A 219 -14.86 6.00 -10.03
CA GLY A 219 -13.45 6.17 -9.68
C GLY A 219 -12.76 7.17 -10.60
N THR A 220 -11.87 7.97 -10.05
CA THR A 220 -10.94 8.81 -10.80
C THR A 220 -9.51 8.47 -10.41
N LEU A 221 -8.72 8.05 -11.38
CA LEU A 221 -7.27 7.99 -11.26
C LEU A 221 -6.70 9.29 -11.81
N ALA A 222 -6.16 10.13 -10.94
CA ALA A 222 -5.46 11.34 -11.31
C ALA A 222 -3.95 11.13 -11.14
N VAL A 223 -3.16 11.46 -12.16
CA VAL A 223 -1.69 11.39 -12.08
C VAL A 223 -1.14 12.81 -12.18
N ASP A 224 -0.54 13.25 -11.08
CA ASP A 224 0.02 14.60 -10.97
C ASP A 224 1.27 14.77 -11.82
N ASN A 225 1.54 16.01 -12.24
CA ASN A 225 2.69 16.36 -13.10
C ASN A 225 4.05 16.13 -12.41
N SER A 226 4.09 15.97 -11.11
CA SER A 226 5.30 15.57 -10.38
C SER A 226 5.74 14.13 -10.68
N TYR A 227 4.85 13.32 -11.26
CA TYR A 227 5.17 11.97 -11.71
C TYR A 227 5.01 11.84 -13.22
N THR A 228 6.11 11.74 -13.95
CA THR A 228 6.18 11.62 -15.42
C THR A 228 6.69 10.26 -15.89
N GLY A 229 6.96 9.33 -14.98
CA GLY A 229 7.42 7.98 -15.29
C GLY A 229 6.37 7.12 -16.01
N LYS A 230 6.75 5.90 -16.36
CA LYS A 230 5.87 4.93 -17.01
C LYS A 230 4.99 4.21 -15.99
N ILE A 231 3.68 4.15 -16.24
CA ILE A 231 2.74 3.23 -15.60
C ILE A 231 2.54 2.03 -16.52
N SER A 232 2.78 0.81 -16.04
CA SER A 232 2.70 -0.38 -16.90
C SER A 232 1.33 -0.60 -17.51
N ARG A 233 0.26 -0.46 -16.72
CA ARG A 233 -1.10 -0.74 -17.20
C ARG A 233 -2.16 0.07 -16.45
N VAL A 234 -3.13 0.57 -17.20
CA VAL A 234 -4.38 1.11 -16.65
C VAL A 234 -5.55 0.38 -17.31
N GLU A 235 -6.40 -0.24 -16.53
CA GLU A 235 -7.67 -0.77 -16.99
C GLU A 235 -8.79 0.18 -16.57
N LEU A 236 -9.43 0.81 -17.54
CA LEU A 236 -10.48 1.79 -17.36
C LEU A 236 -11.82 1.18 -17.74
N GLN A 237 -12.70 1.03 -16.77
CA GLN A 237 -14.08 0.64 -17.00
C GLN A 237 -14.93 1.84 -17.44
N ALA A 238 -16.02 1.56 -18.15
CA ALA A 238 -17.00 2.59 -18.46
C ALA A 238 -17.55 3.21 -17.15
N GLY A 239 -17.59 4.54 -17.11
CA GLY A 239 -17.92 5.32 -15.90
C GLY A 239 -16.73 5.68 -15.02
N GLY A 240 -15.57 5.14 -15.28
CA GLY A 240 -14.32 5.55 -14.65
C GLY A 240 -13.65 6.73 -15.36
N THR A 241 -12.76 7.42 -14.68
CA THR A 241 -12.00 8.57 -15.20
C THR A 241 -10.52 8.37 -15.01
N LEU A 242 -9.73 8.65 -16.05
CA LEU A 242 -8.29 8.75 -16.01
C LEU A 242 -7.88 10.17 -16.39
N GLU A 243 -7.14 10.83 -15.51
CA GLU A 243 -6.56 12.16 -15.75
C GLU A 243 -5.03 12.03 -15.70
N ARG A 244 -4.37 12.30 -16.81
CA ARG A 244 -2.91 12.28 -16.89
C ARG A 244 -2.38 13.19 -17.96
N PHE A 245 -1.43 14.05 -17.58
CA PHE A 245 -0.85 15.06 -18.45
C PHE A 245 0.68 14.91 -18.46
N GLY A 246 1.16 14.03 -19.33
CA GLY A 246 2.58 13.71 -19.45
C GLY A 246 2.94 12.29 -19.03
N GLY A 247 4.18 11.89 -19.29
CA GLY A 247 4.69 10.55 -19.04
C GLY A 247 4.12 9.48 -19.97
N GLU A 248 4.17 8.21 -19.54
CA GLU A 248 3.80 7.07 -20.38
C GLU A 248 2.84 6.12 -19.67
N ILE A 249 1.86 5.59 -20.39
CA ILE A 249 1.06 4.43 -20.04
C ILE A 249 1.45 3.30 -20.98
N GLY A 250 1.96 2.18 -20.46
CA GLY A 250 2.36 1.03 -21.29
C GLY A 250 1.17 0.43 -22.03
N GLU A 251 0.09 0.13 -21.33
CA GLU A 251 -1.16 -0.38 -21.90
C GLU A 251 -2.38 0.31 -21.26
N LEU A 252 -3.25 0.87 -22.08
CA LEU A 252 -4.57 1.35 -21.68
C LEU A 252 -5.63 0.37 -22.16
N VAL A 253 -6.29 -0.30 -21.23
CA VAL A 253 -7.38 -1.25 -21.50
C VAL A 253 -8.70 -0.59 -21.23
N LEU A 254 -9.62 -0.68 -22.16
CA LEU A 254 -10.99 -0.19 -22.06
C LEU A 254 -11.91 -1.38 -21.84
N SER A 255 -12.66 -1.39 -20.74
CA SER A 255 -13.53 -2.51 -20.35
C SER A 255 -14.98 -2.03 -20.17
N ASN A 256 -15.93 -2.98 -20.20
CA ASN A 256 -17.33 -2.69 -19.90
C ASN A 256 -17.45 -2.05 -18.50
N ALA A 257 -18.61 -1.39 -18.26
CA ALA A 257 -18.98 -0.96 -16.92
C ALA A 257 -18.99 -2.14 -15.93
N ALA A 258 -18.78 -1.85 -14.66
CA ALA A 258 -18.96 -2.84 -13.59
C ALA A 258 -20.40 -3.41 -13.64
N TYR A 259 -20.55 -4.66 -13.19
CA TYR A 259 -21.86 -5.32 -13.12
C TYR A 259 -22.87 -4.45 -12.35
N GLY A 260 -24.02 -4.20 -12.94
CA GLY A 260 -25.07 -3.33 -12.39
C GLY A 260 -24.91 -1.83 -12.70
N SER A 261 -23.81 -1.40 -13.32
CA SER A 261 -23.65 -0.02 -13.80
C SER A 261 -24.19 0.14 -15.22
N THR A 262 -24.90 1.25 -15.46
CA THR A 262 -25.42 1.64 -16.80
C THR A 262 -24.49 2.61 -17.55
N SER A 263 -23.30 2.89 -17.00
CA SER A 263 -22.35 3.81 -17.59
C SER A 263 -21.81 3.30 -18.93
N THR A 264 -21.78 4.17 -19.92
CA THR A 264 -21.36 3.81 -21.30
C THR A 264 -20.15 4.60 -21.79
N GLY A 265 -19.70 5.63 -21.04
CA GLY A 265 -18.60 6.52 -21.46
C GLY A 265 -17.35 6.32 -20.61
N TYR A 266 -16.22 6.80 -21.14
CA TYR A 266 -14.92 6.82 -20.46
C TYR A 266 -14.49 8.25 -20.21
N GLY A 267 -14.07 8.57 -18.99
CA GLY A 267 -13.48 9.86 -18.64
C GLY A 267 -11.99 9.85 -18.94
N LEU A 268 -11.59 10.16 -20.16
CA LEU A 268 -10.18 10.28 -20.52
C LEU A 268 -9.80 11.75 -20.63
N LYS A 269 -8.86 12.22 -19.81
CA LYS A 269 -8.29 13.55 -19.86
C LYS A 269 -6.77 13.42 -19.97
N LEU A 270 -6.29 13.33 -21.22
CA LEU A 270 -4.90 13.04 -21.53
C LEU A 270 -4.16 14.26 -22.12
N TRP A 271 -4.83 15.38 -22.23
CA TRP A 271 -4.25 16.61 -22.75
C TRP A 271 -4.48 17.78 -21.80
N ASN A 272 -3.42 18.54 -21.52
CA ASN A 272 -3.44 19.76 -20.73
C ASN A 272 -2.49 20.81 -21.34
N GLY A 273 -2.98 21.53 -22.36
CA GLY A 273 -2.17 22.60 -22.98
C GLY A 273 -0.90 22.09 -23.70
N ASN A 274 0.12 22.88 -23.73
CA ASN A 274 1.16 22.78 -24.72
C ASN A 274 2.36 21.89 -24.42
N THR A 275 2.48 21.29 -23.25
CA THR A 275 3.83 20.89 -22.86
C THR A 275 4.12 19.41 -22.83
N ASN A 276 3.24 18.56 -22.34
CA ASN A 276 3.60 17.14 -22.22
C ASN A 276 2.37 16.26 -22.40
N ALA A 277 2.11 15.82 -23.62
CA ALA A 277 1.10 14.80 -23.86
C ALA A 277 1.49 13.49 -23.16
N CYS A 278 0.52 12.84 -22.53
CA CYS A 278 0.70 11.47 -22.09
C CYS A 278 0.82 10.55 -23.31
N THR A 279 1.88 9.77 -23.38
CA THR A 279 2.03 8.73 -24.40
C THR A 279 1.42 7.41 -23.93
N ILE A 280 0.83 6.64 -24.83
CA ILE A 280 0.23 5.34 -24.58
C ILE A 280 0.88 4.34 -25.53
N GLY A 281 1.52 3.31 -24.98
CA GLY A 281 2.19 2.28 -25.80
C GLY A 281 1.20 1.41 -26.56
N LYS A 282 0.08 1.05 -25.94
CA LYS A 282 -0.92 0.16 -26.55
C LYS A 282 -2.33 0.47 -26.05
N PHE A 283 -3.30 0.41 -26.95
CA PHE A 283 -4.72 0.32 -26.63
C PHE A 283 -5.21 -1.13 -26.70
N THR A 284 -6.07 -1.51 -25.77
CA THR A 284 -6.79 -2.78 -25.81
C THR A 284 -8.27 -2.53 -25.55
N ASP A 285 -9.13 -2.85 -26.52
CA ASP A 285 -10.57 -2.86 -26.31
C ASP A 285 -10.98 -4.23 -25.77
N ASN A 286 -11.32 -4.27 -24.48
CA ASN A 286 -11.79 -5.47 -23.78
C ASN A 286 -13.34 -5.43 -23.58
N THR A 287 -14.04 -4.55 -24.29
CA THR A 287 -15.52 -4.53 -24.25
C THR A 287 -16.11 -5.69 -25.03
N THR A 288 -17.33 -6.06 -24.69
CA THR A 288 -18.05 -7.13 -25.39
C THR A 288 -18.39 -6.74 -26.84
N SER A 289 -18.70 -5.48 -27.08
CA SER A 289 -19.14 -5.02 -28.41
C SER A 289 -18.00 -4.82 -29.39
N LYS A 290 -16.77 -4.57 -28.91
CA LYS A 290 -15.61 -4.22 -29.75
C LYS A 290 -15.89 -3.07 -30.73
N SER A 291 -16.75 -2.14 -30.35
CA SER A 291 -17.24 -1.07 -31.24
C SER A 291 -16.70 0.33 -30.90
N LEU A 292 -15.89 0.45 -29.85
CA LEU A 292 -15.31 1.73 -29.46
C LEU A 292 -14.47 2.34 -30.57
N THR A 293 -14.70 3.64 -30.81
CA THR A 293 -13.95 4.43 -31.79
C THR A 293 -13.03 5.43 -31.13
N VAL A 294 -12.09 5.96 -31.88
CA VAL A 294 -11.21 7.08 -31.44
C VAL A 294 -12.06 8.28 -31.01
N LYS A 295 -13.20 8.55 -31.67
CA LYS A 295 -14.13 9.60 -31.27
C LYS A 295 -14.69 9.39 -29.87
N ASP A 296 -15.04 8.15 -29.52
CA ASP A 296 -15.56 7.81 -28.18
C ASP A 296 -14.47 8.02 -27.12
N LEU A 297 -13.24 7.65 -27.45
CA LEU A 297 -12.08 7.83 -26.60
C LEU A 297 -11.79 9.31 -26.29
N LEU A 298 -11.93 10.18 -27.29
CA LEU A 298 -11.63 11.60 -27.15
C LEU A 298 -12.77 12.45 -26.60
N LYS A 299 -13.94 11.86 -26.32
CA LYS A 299 -15.17 12.59 -25.97
C LYS A 299 -15.02 13.54 -24.77
N THR A 300 -14.18 13.22 -23.82
CA THR A 300 -13.94 14.01 -22.60
C THR A 300 -12.76 14.98 -22.71
N ASN A 301 -12.04 14.94 -23.81
CA ASN A 301 -10.98 15.91 -24.14
C ASN A 301 -11.57 17.12 -24.86
N HIS A 302 -10.74 18.15 -25.04
CA HIS A 302 -11.18 19.31 -25.82
C HIS A 302 -11.58 18.89 -27.25
N ALA A 303 -12.65 19.47 -27.80
CA ALA A 303 -13.25 19.05 -29.08
C ALA A 303 -12.27 19.04 -30.28
N LYS A 304 -11.21 19.85 -30.23
CA LYS A 304 -10.16 19.90 -31.25
C LYS A 304 -8.99 18.97 -31.03
N CYS A 305 -9.00 18.17 -29.93
CA CYS A 305 -7.96 17.17 -29.72
C CYS A 305 -8.06 16.06 -30.78
N GLU A 306 -6.89 15.56 -31.16
CA GLU A 306 -6.71 14.46 -32.07
C GLU A 306 -5.90 13.36 -31.38
N LEU A 307 -6.14 12.11 -31.78
CA LEU A 307 -5.25 11.00 -31.45
C LEU A 307 -4.17 10.94 -32.54
N TYR A 308 -2.93 10.95 -32.12
CA TYR A 308 -1.79 10.69 -32.99
C TYR A 308 -1.26 9.29 -32.72
N GLY A 309 -0.92 8.56 -33.76
CA GLY A 309 -0.19 7.31 -33.71
C GLY A 309 1.22 7.49 -34.25
N GLU A 310 2.20 6.89 -33.61
CA GLU A 310 3.59 6.84 -34.06
C GLU A 310 3.83 5.59 -34.88
N LYS A 311 4.43 5.78 -36.04
CA LYS A 311 4.87 4.69 -36.92
C LYS A 311 6.20 5.09 -37.59
N ASP A 312 7.18 4.21 -37.48
CA ASP A 312 8.51 4.40 -38.07
C ASP A 312 9.16 5.76 -37.67
N GLY A 313 8.95 6.19 -36.42
CA GLY A 313 9.45 7.46 -35.87
C GLY A 313 8.65 8.70 -36.28
N ALA A 314 7.56 8.57 -37.03
CA ALA A 314 6.72 9.68 -37.47
C ALA A 314 5.32 9.61 -36.82
N TRP A 315 4.85 10.78 -36.36
CA TRP A 315 3.50 10.92 -35.79
C TRP A 315 2.50 11.32 -36.87
N SER A 316 1.37 10.63 -36.93
CA SER A 316 0.27 10.94 -37.84
C SER A 316 -1.07 10.88 -37.12
N ILE A 317 -2.04 11.66 -37.62
CA ILE A 317 -3.39 11.69 -37.06
C ILE A 317 -4.08 10.36 -37.36
N VAL A 318 -4.67 9.76 -36.34
CA VAL A 318 -5.52 8.57 -36.44
C VAL A 318 -6.95 9.02 -36.72
N ASP A 319 -7.61 8.38 -37.69
CA ASP A 319 -9.00 8.69 -38.04
C ASP A 319 -9.92 8.51 -36.82
N LYS A 320 -10.78 9.47 -36.54
CA LYS A 320 -11.73 9.46 -35.43
C LYS A 320 -12.78 8.35 -35.57
N SER A 321 -13.06 7.87 -36.75
CA SER A 321 -13.97 6.75 -37.01
C SER A 321 -13.30 5.38 -36.82
N ALA A 322 -11.98 5.32 -36.74
CA ALA A 322 -11.24 4.09 -36.54
C ALA A 322 -11.65 3.42 -35.22
N LYS A 323 -11.89 2.11 -35.27
CA LYS A 323 -12.16 1.34 -34.06
C LYS A 323 -10.88 1.08 -33.28
N ILE A 324 -10.96 1.11 -31.95
CA ILE A 324 -9.82 0.87 -31.06
C ILE A 324 -9.21 -0.52 -31.31
N VAL A 325 -10.01 -1.54 -31.59
CA VAL A 325 -9.54 -2.90 -31.90
C VAL A 325 -8.71 -2.99 -33.18
N ASP A 326 -8.88 -2.03 -34.09
CA ASP A 326 -8.24 -1.98 -35.40
C ASP A 326 -6.95 -1.13 -35.35
N LEU A 327 -6.64 -0.47 -34.24
CA LEU A 327 -5.42 0.30 -34.06
C LEU A 327 -4.20 -0.64 -33.97
N LYS A 328 -3.62 -0.91 -35.12
CA LYS A 328 -2.45 -1.79 -35.27
C LYS A 328 -1.36 -1.10 -36.05
N GLY A 329 -0.11 -1.49 -35.78
CA GLY A 329 1.04 -0.98 -36.54
C GLY A 329 1.57 0.39 -36.07
N TYR A 330 1.09 0.90 -34.96
CA TYR A 330 1.67 2.04 -34.26
C TYR A 330 2.45 1.56 -33.05
N THR A 331 3.57 2.24 -32.77
CA THR A 331 4.45 1.93 -31.60
C THR A 331 4.05 2.69 -30.36
N ALA A 332 3.38 3.83 -30.52
CA ALA A 332 2.84 4.65 -29.44
C ALA A 332 1.70 5.55 -29.92
N TYR A 333 0.95 6.09 -28.96
CA TYR A 333 -0.14 7.04 -29.20
C TYR A 333 -0.02 8.23 -28.25
N LYS A 334 -0.57 9.39 -28.66
CA LYS A 334 -0.73 10.57 -27.80
C LYS A 334 -1.97 11.35 -28.20
N VAL A 335 -2.56 12.06 -27.24
CA VAL A 335 -3.68 12.99 -27.49
C VAL A 335 -3.12 14.41 -27.43
N GLN A 336 -3.29 15.19 -28.49
CA GLN A 336 -2.85 16.59 -28.55
C GLN A 336 -3.68 17.40 -29.55
N PHE A 337 -3.50 18.72 -29.56
CA PHE A 337 -3.99 19.57 -30.67
C PHE A 337 -3.21 19.32 -31.95
N PRO A 338 -3.84 19.50 -33.11
CA PRO A 338 -3.14 19.54 -34.40
C PRO A 338 -2.02 20.60 -34.39
N GLU A 339 -0.87 20.27 -34.95
CA GLU A 339 0.30 21.18 -34.98
C GLU A 339 0.02 22.53 -35.60
N TRP A 340 -0.85 22.61 -36.65
CA TRP A 340 -1.24 23.87 -37.27
C TRP A 340 -2.00 24.83 -36.34
N PHE A 341 -2.57 24.34 -35.24
CA PHE A 341 -3.28 25.17 -34.25
C PHE A 341 -2.33 26.06 -33.43
N HIS A 342 -1.09 25.64 -33.25
CA HIS A 342 -0.07 26.40 -32.52
C HIS A 342 0.51 27.59 -33.31
N GLN A 343 0.27 27.67 -34.62
CA GLN A 343 0.76 28.77 -35.44
C GLN A 343 -0.15 30.00 -35.42
N CYS A 344 -1.32 29.91 -34.80
CA CYS A 344 -2.34 30.94 -34.77
C CYS A 344 -2.62 31.54 -33.39
N ALA A 345 -1.82 31.20 -32.35
CA ALA A 345 -2.00 31.69 -30.97
C ALA A 345 -0.95 32.69 -30.56
#